data_daec53eb45bbe0dbce8fea8598a20fa1
#
_entry.id   daec53eb45bbe0dbce8fea8598a20fa1
#
_cell.length_a   1.000
_cell.length_b   1.000
_cell.length_c   1.000
_cell.angle_alpha   90.00
_cell.angle_beta   90.00
_cell.angle_gamma   90.00
#
_symmetry.space_group_name_H-M   'P 1'
#
loop_
_entity.id
_entity.type
_entity.pdbx_description
1 polymer ?
#
loop_
_entity_poly.entity_id
_entity_poly.type
_entity_poly.pdbx_seq_one_letter_code
_entity_poly.pdbx_strand_id
1 'polypeptide(L)'
;MPATVIVGLQWGDEGKGKTTDFLAEDVTAVVRYQGGDNAGHTIMLGEEVFKLHLVPSGVLYAHIAPIIGNGVVVNPATLISELDMLASRGIEVDRVRVSKHAHVIMPYHIALDGAMEARLAKAAVGTTRRGIGPAYADRAWRIGIRMEDLLDGPVLRGKLARILPEKNATLQRQHRVEGFDLDHGSYPFVTSSNPIAGGACTGGGIGPLQVDEVIGVMKAYATRVGAGPFPTELEDEIGEGIIDRGREFGTTTGRRRRVGWFDAVPLRYAVAVNSVSSIMLNKIDILSGLDEVLICMGYEVDGERVDWWPSDADVLARAKPIYERFAGWTEPIHDCRSMADLPENARRYVDAVERLSGAPICLVSVGPERHQTIQRMARPQRPKPLKAAMPAAAAPAER
;
A
#
# COMPACT_ATOMS: atom_id res chain seq x y z
N MET A 1 -21.95 -1.73 -9.45
CA MET A 1 -21.73 -0.95 -8.21
C MET A 1 -20.51 -0.06 -8.46
N PRO A 2 -20.55 1.21 -8.04
CA PRO A 2 -19.38 2.08 -8.15
C PRO A 2 -18.25 1.54 -7.26
N ALA A 3 -17.01 1.67 -7.71
CA ALA A 3 -15.84 1.24 -6.96
C ALA A 3 -14.85 2.39 -6.80
N THR A 4 -14.40 2.62 -5.57
CA THR A 4 -13.29 3.52 -5.25
C THR A 4 -12.02 2.71 -5.03
N VAL A 5 -10.94 3.03 -5.72
CA VAL A 5 -9.64 2.37 -5.56
C VAL A 5 -8.73 3.27 -4.75
N ILE A 6 -8.12 2.71 -3.70
CA ILE A 6 -7.16 3.41 -2.84
C ILE A 6 -5.75 2.93 -3.17
N VAL A 7 -4.87 3.85 -3.58
CA VAL A 7 -3.48 3.57 -3.94
C VAL A 7 -2.51 4.43 -3.13
N GLY A 8 -1.31 3.93 -2.87
CA GLY A 8 -0.21 4.71 -2.33
C GLY A 8 0.52 5.47 -3.44
N LEU A 9 0.96 6.67 -3.16
CA LEU A 9 1.65 7.55 -4.11
C LEU A 9 3.13 7.73 -3.80
N GLN A 10 3.61 7.07 -2.76
CA GLN A 10 5.01 7.14 -2.30
C GLN A 10 5.59 5.71 -2.19
N TRP A 11 6.48 5.49 -1.23
CA TRP A 11 7.25 4.26 -1.04
C TRP A 11 6.59 3.21 -0.14
N GLY A 12 5.30 3.32 0.11
CA GLY A 12 4.56 2.52 1.08
C GLY A 12 4.32 3.27 2.40
N ASP A 13 3.49 2.66 3.25
CA ASP A 13 3.16 3.17 4.61
C ASP A 13 2.54 4.58 4.66
N GLU A 14 1.91 5.05 3.58
CA GLU A 14 1.29 6.38 3.46
C GLU A 14 0.03 6.56 4.33
N GLY A 15 -0.46 5.49 4.96
CA GLY A 15 -1.67 5.53 5.77
C GLY A 15 -2.94 5.14 5.02
N LYS A 16 -2.85 4.30 3.98
CA LYS A 16 -4.01 3.76 3.25
C LYS A 16 -5.07 3.14 4.16
N GLY A 17 -4.64 2.50 5.27
CA GLY A 17 -5.56 1.93 6.26
C GLY A 17 -6.47 2.98 6.88
N LYS A 18 -5.95 4.13 7.28
CA LYS A 18 -6.75 5.26 7.80
C LYS A 18 -7.71 5.80 6.75
N THR A 19 -7.25 5.93 5.49
CA THR A 19 -8.11 6.37 4.39
C THR A 19 -9.26 5.40 4.16
N THR A 20 -8.99 4.09 4.16
CA THR A 20 -10.03 3.05 4.03
C THR A 20 -11.01 3.10 5.19
N ASP A 21 -10.52 3.28 6.41
CA ASP A 21 -11.34 3.40 7.61
C ASP A 21 -12.23 4.65 7.57
N PHE A 22 -11.68 5.79 7.17
CA PHE A 22 -12.44 7.03 7.01
C PHE A 22 -13.62 6.88 6.03
N LEU A 23 -13.41 6.11 4.94
CA LEU A 23 -14.41 5.89 3.89
C LEU A 23 -15.38 4.73 4.21
N ALA A 24 -15.14 3.99 5.30
CA ALA A 24 -15.86 2.75 5.61
C ALA A 24 -17.37 2.95 5.83
N GLU A 25 -17.81 4.14 6.25
CA GLU A 25 -19.22 4.42 6.51
C GLU A 25 -20.10 4.31 5.26
N ASP A 26 -19.55 4.67 4.10
CA ASP A 26 -20.30 4.83 2.86
C ASP A 26 -20.21 3.61 1.93
N VAL A 27 -19.55 2.52 2.36
CA VAL A 27 -19.29 1.36 1.49
C VAL A 27 -19.90 0.07 2.04
N THR A 28 -20.30 -0.82 1.14
CA THR A 28 -20.87 -2.14 1.48
C THR A 28 -19.83 -3.27 1.44
N ALA A 29 -18.67 -3.03 0.84
CA ALA A 29 -17.58 -4.00 0.77
C ALA A 29 -16.22 -3.30 0.77
N VAL A 30 -15.23 -3.93 1.42
CA VAL A 30 -13.82 -3.56 1.34
C VAL A 30 -13.04 -4.74 0.80
N VAL A 31 -12.37 -4.53 -0.35
CA VAL A 31 -11.64 -5.58 -1.06
C VAL A 31 -10.15 -5.33 -0.98
N ARG A 32 -9.39 -6.26 -0.42
CA ARG A 32 -7.95 -6.33 -0.60
C ARG A 32 -7.66 -7.04 -1.92
N TYR A 33 -7.11 -6.32 -2.89
CA TYR A 33 -6.97 -6.84 -4.25
C TYR A 33 -5.56 -7.34 -4.59
N GLN A 34 -4.54 -7.09 -3.75
CA GLN A 34 -3.15 -7.48 -4.02
C GLN A 34 -2.31 -7.57 -2.73
N GLY A 35 -1.04 -8.04 -2.86
CA GLY A 35 -0.11 -8.17 -1.76
C GLY A 35 -0.33 -9.46 -0.95
N GLY A 36 0.17 -9.48 0.25
CA GLY A 36 0.07 -10.61 1.18
C GLY A 36 0.26 -10.13 2.62
N ASP A 37 0.76 -10.98 3.49
CA ASP A 37 1.01 -10.67 4.90
C ASP A 37 2.33 -9.94 5.18
N ASN A 38 3.01 -9.48 4.13
CA ASN A 38 4.25 -8.69 4.22
C ASN A 38 4.06 -7.28 4.75
N ALA A 39 2.89 -6.68 4.52
CA ALA A 39 2.53 -5.35 4.99
C ALA A 39 1.44 -5.44 6.05
N GLY A 40 1.58 -4.67 7.13
CA GLY A 40 0.56 -4.52 8.14
C GLY A 40 -0.08 -3.14 8.09
N HIS A 41 -1.36 -3.07 8.44
CA HIS A 41 -2.06 -1.81 8.65
C HIS A 41 -2.61 -1.76 10.08
N THR A 42 -2.47 -0.60 10.67
CA THR A 42 -2.96 -0.33 12.03
C THR A 42 -4.22 0.52 11.94
N ILE A 43 -5.25 0.10 12.64
CA ILE A 43 -6.53 0.81 12.74
C ILE A 43 -6.77 1.11 14.21
N MET A 44 -7.19 2.33 14.49
CA MET A 44 -7.59 2.76 15.84
C MET A 44 -9.11 2.90 15.88
N LEU A 45 -9.76 2.17 16.77
CA LEU A 45 -11.19 2.26 17.02
C LEU A 45 -11.40 2.64 18.50
N GLY A 46 -11.56 3.93 18.76
CA GLY A 46 -11.48 4.46 20.12
C GLY A 46 -10.09 4.23 20.71
N GLU A 47 -10.02 3.60 21.89
CA GLU A 47 -8.75 3.25 22.55
C GLU A 47 -8.15 1.93 22.05
N GLU A 48 -8.88 1.15 21.28
CA GLU A 48 -8.43 -0.14 20.78
C GLU A 48 -7.58 -0.01 19.50
N VAL A 49 -6.50 -0.77 19.46
CA VAL A 49 -5.58 -0.83 18.31
C VAL A 49 -5.64 -2.21 17.67
N PHE A 50 -6.02 -2.23 16.40
CA PHE A 50 -6.02 -3.44 15.57
C PHE A 50 -4.86 -3.40 14.58
N LYS A 51 -4.03 -4.45 14.59
CA LYS A 51 -2.94 -4.64 13.62
C LYS A 51 -3.30 -5.81 12.72
N LEU A 52 -3.62 -5.52 11.46
CA LEU A 52 -4.05 -6.51 10.48
C LEU A 52 -3.03 -6.61 9.35
N HIS A 53 -2.86 -7.82 8.80
CA HIS A 53 -1.95 -8.11 7.69
C HIS A 53 -2.70 -8.58 6.44
N LEU A 54 -3.67 -9.48 6.57
CA LEU A 54 -4.43 -10.05 5.45
C LEU A 54 -5.89 -9.59 5.44
N VAL A 55 -6.54 -9.57 6.60
CA VAL A 55 -7.96 -9.24 6.70
C VAL A 55 -8.16 -7.75 6.39
N PRO A 56 -9.08 -7.38 5.46
CA PRO A 56 -9.36 -5.98 5.16
C PRO A 56 -9.92 -5.23 6.38
N SER A 57 -9.55 -3.94 6.52
CA SER A 57 -9.99 -3.09 7.64
C SER A 57 -11.52 -2.99 7.80
N GLY A 58 -12.27 -3.16 6.73
CA GLY A 58 -13.73 -3.21 6.77
C GLY A 58 -14.34 -4.28 7.69
N VAL A 59 -13.55 -5.26 8.16
CA VAL A 59 -14.02 -6.29 9.11
C VAL A 59 -14.54 -5.71 10.43
N LEU A 60 -14.03 -4.54 10.84
CA LEU A 60 -14.44 -3.85 12.06
C LEU A 60 -15.88 -3.28 12.00
N TYR A 61 -16.50 -3.24 10.83
CA TYR A 61 -17.82 -2.67 10.60
C TYR A 61 -18.83 -3.75 10.17
N ALA A 62 -19.91 -3.93 10.93
CA ALA A 62 -20.89 -5.00 10.73
C ALA A 62 -21.59 -4.96 9.36
N HIS A 63 -21.76 -3.77 8.76
CA HIS A 63 -22.41 -3.59 7.46
C HIS A 63 -21.49 -3.84 6.26
N ILE A 64 -20.18 -4.02 6.45
CA ILE A 64 -19.21 -4.20 5.39
C ILE A 64 -18.89 -5.67 5.17
N ALA A 65 -18.87 -6.10 3.90
CA ALA A 65 -18.30 -7.38 3.51
C ALA A 65 -16.77 -7.26 3.31
N PRO A 66 -15.93 -7.83 4.19
CA PRO A 66 -14.50 -7.85 4.03
C PRO A 66 -14.09 -8.97 3.07
N ILE A 67 -13.40 -8.62 1.96
CA ILE A 67 -13.09 -9.56 0.87
C ILE A 67 -11.59 -9.59 0.59
N ILE A 68 -11.01 -10.78 0.58
CA ILE A 68 -9.66 -11.05 0.08
C ILE A 68 -9.76 -11.51 -1.37
N GLY A 69 -9.30 -10.69 -2.30
CA GLY A 69 -9.41 -10.91 -3.75
C GLY A 69 -8.38 -11.90 -4.29
N ASN A 70 -8.57 -12.31 -5.54
CA ASN A 70 -7.73 -13.29 -6.22
C ASN A 70 -6.29 -12.79 -6.53
N GLY A 71 -6.04 -11.49 -6.44
CA GLY A 71 -4.70 -10.91 -6.58
C GLY A 71 -3.84 -11.02 -5.32
N VAL A 72 -4.41 -11.40 -4.18
CA VAL A 72 -3.68 -11.59 -2.92
C VAL A 72 -3.00 -12.96 -2.91
N VAL A 73 -1.82 -13.02 -2.28
CA VAL A 73 -1.20 -14.29 -1.87
C VAL A 73 -1.45 -14.48 -0.38
N VAL A 74 -2.11 -15.55 -0.02
CA VAL A 74 -2.65 -15.81 1.32
C VAL A 74 -1.76 -16.76 2.09
N ASN A 75 -1.29 -16.36 3.25
CA ASN A 75 -0.69 -17.25 4.24
C ASN A 75 -1.81 -17.77 5.15
N PRO A 76 -2.17 -19.07 5.09
CA PRO A 76 -3.28 -19.59 5.88
C PRO A 76 -3.06 -19.47 7.39
N ALA A 77 -1.83 -19.65 7.86
CA ALA A 77 -1.51 -19.53 9.29
C ALA A 77 -1.74 -18.09 9.80
N THR A 78 -1.27 -17.09 9.04
CA THR A 78 -1.51 -15.67 9.35
C THR A 78 -3.00 -15.33 9.31
N LEU A 79 -3.72 -15.82 8.29
CA LEU A 79 -5.16 -15.57 8.17
C LEU A 79 -5.94 -16.13 9.37
N ILE A 80 -5.70 -17.39 9.74
CA ILE A 80 -6.36 -18.03 10.89
C ILE A 80 -6.06 -17.27 12.18
N SER A 81 -4.79 -16.95 12.43
CA SER A 81 -4.40 -16.18 13.61
C SER A 81 -5.07 -14.80 13.70
N GLU A 82 -5.25 -14.11 12.57
CA GLU A 82 -5.96 -12.83 12.53
C GLU A 82 -7.46 -13.00 12.80
N LEU A 83 -8.09 -14.03 12.23
CA LEU A 83 -9.49 -14.33 12.48
C LEU A 83 -9.74 -14.69 13.96
N ASP A 84 -8.88 -15.52 14.54
CA ASP A 84 -8.96 -15.89 15.97
C ASP A 84 -8.79 -14.67 16.88
N MET A 85 -7.81 -13.81 16.57
CA MET A 85 -7.58 -12.55 17.30
C MET A 85 -8.78 -11.62 17.22
N LEU A 86 -9.39 -11.47 16.05
CA LEU A 86 -10.58 -10.64 15.86
C LEU A 86 -11.79 -11.21 16.59
N ALA A 87 -12.02 -12.52 16.48
CA ALA A 87 -13.10 -13.22 17.18
C ALA A 87 -12.96 -13.09 18.71
N SER A 88 -11.74 -13.22 19.25
CA SER A 88 -11.47 -13.05 20.69
C SER A 88 -11.78 -11.63 21.22
N ARG A 89 -11.85 -10.64 20.32
CA ARG A 89 -12.26 -9.25 20.61
C ARG A 89 -13.71 -8.96 20.25
N GLY A 90 -14.54 -9.99 20.01
CA GLY A 90 -15.95 -9.84 19.71
C GLY A 90 -16.29 -9.37 18.28
N ILE A 91 -15.32 -9.38 17.37
CA ILE A 91 -15.55 -9.04 15.96
C ILE A 91 -16.09 -10.27 15.23
N GLU A 92 -17.20 -10.11 14.51
CA GLU A 92 -17.80 -11.16 13.70
C GLU A 92 -16.96 -11.45 12.45
N VAL A 93 -16.30 -12.61 12.42
CA VAL A 93 -15.37 -12.99 11.35
C VAL A 93 -15.99 -13.84 10.24
N ASP A 94 -17.18 -14.41 10.45
CA ASP A 94 -17.87 -15.27 9.48
C ASP A 94 -18.24 -14.55 8.18
N ARG A 95 -18.18 -13.22 8.19
CA ARG A 95 -18.40 -12.35 7.02
C ARG A 95 -17.20 -12.26 6.09
N VAL A 96 -15.99 -12.64 6.56
CA VAL A 96 -14.77 -12.59 5.75
C VAL A 96 -14.91 -13.54 4.57
N ARG A 97 -14.68 -13.02 3.37
CA ARG A 97 -14.71 -13.81 2.14
C ARG A 97 -13.32 -13.86 1.55
N VAL A 98 -12.89 -15.05 1.18
CA VAL A 98 -11.60 -15.27 0.51
C VAL A 98 -11.87 -15.83 -0.88
N SER A 99 -11.30 -15.21 -1.90
CA SER A 99 -11.40 -15.74 -3.26
C SER A 99 -10.79 -17.13 -3.32
N LYS A 100 -11.55 -18.09 -3.83
CA LYS A 100 -11.05 -19.44 -4.09
C LYS A 100 -9.86 -19.48 -5.05
N HIS A 101 -9.71 -18.46 -5.90
CA HIS A 101 -8.63 -18.31 -6.85
C HIS A 101 -7.40 -17.57 -6.29
N ALA A 102 -7.44 -17.05 -5.06
CA ALA A 102 -6.26 -16.50 -4.41
C ALA A 102 -5.19 -17.58 -4.23
N HIS A 103 -3.92 -17.21 -4.41
CA HIS A 103 -2.82 -18.17 -4.28
C HIS A 103 -2.38 -18.31 -2.81
N VAL A 104 -1.91 -19.49 -2.47
CA VAL A 104 -1.48 -19.86 -1.11
C VAL A 104 0.02 -19.68 -0.97
N ILE A 105 0.45 -19.01 0.09
CA ILE A 105 1.85 -19.02 0.52
C ILE A 105 2.11 -20.34 1.24
N MET A 106 2.85 -21.22 0.59
CA MET A 106 3.27 -22.50 1.15
C MET A 106 4.57 -22.34 1.96
N PRO A 107 4.87 -23.25 2.90
CA PRO A 107 6.10 -23.18 3.70
C PRO A 107 7.39 -23.11 2.86
N TYR A 108 7.43 -23.75 1.70
CA TYR A 108 8.58 -23.67 0.80
C TYR A 108 8.78 -22.28 0.18
N HIS A 109 7.72 -21.46 0.03
CA HIS A 109 7.87 -20.07 -0.41
C HIS A 109 8.60 -19.22 0.64
N ILE A 110 8.28 -19.43 1.92
CA ILE A 110 8.95 -18.74 3.03
C ILE A 110 10.42 -19.15 3.09
N ALA A 111 10.70 -20.44 2.94
CA ALA A 111 12.06 -20.97 2.90
C ALA A 111 12.87 -20.42 1.71
N LEU A 112 12.27 -20.34 0.53
CA LEU A 112 12.88 -19.76 -0.67
C LEU A 112 13.19 -18.28 -0.50
N ASP A 113 12.24 -17.50 0.02
CA ASP A 113 12.41 -16.05 0.27
C ASP A 113 13.56 -15.81 1.26
N GLY A 114 13.59 -16.57 2.36
CA GLY A 114 14.69 -16.50 3.33
C GLY A 114 16.05 -16.87 2.75
N ALA A 115 16.11 -17.93 1.92
CA ALA A 115 17.34 -18.37 1.25
C ALA A 115 17.84 -17.33 0.22
N MET A 116 16.93 -16.69 -0.51
CA MET A 116 17.24 -15.63 -1.47
C MET A 116 17.83 -14.39 -0.77
N GLU A 117 17.21 -13.92 0.30
CA GLU A 117 17.71 -12.80 1.09
C GLU A 117 19.08 -13.08 1.72
N ALA A 118 19.26 -14.27 2.29
CA ALA A 118 20.56 -14.66 2.86
C ALA A 118 21.67 -14.68 1.82
N ARG A 119 21.35 -15.05 0.59
CA ARG A 119 22.30 -15.13 -0.51
C ARG A 119 22.72 -13.76 -1.04
N LEU A 120 21.77 -12.82 -1.18
CA LEU A 120 22.04 -11.47 -1.68
C LEU A 120 22.98 -10.69 -0.75
N ALA A 121 23.07 -11.05 0.53
CA ALA A 121 23.98 -10.46 1.51
C ALA A 121 23.94 -8.91 1.45
N LYS A 122 24.99 -8.26 0.93
CA LYS A 122 25.05 -6.79 0.79
C LYS A 122 24.09 -6.24 -0.28
N ALA A 123 23.68 -7.04 -1.23
CA ALA A 123 22.71 -6.69 -2.28
C ALA A 123 21.28 -7.12 -1.91
N ALA A 124 21.02 -7.51 -0.65
CA ALA A 124 19.70 -7.93 -0.19
C ALA A 124 18.69 -6.81 -0.37
N VAL A 125 17.51 -7.15 -0.91
CA VAL A 125 16.40 -6.22 -1.13
C VAL A 125 15.79 -5.77 0.20
N GLY A 126 15.98 -6.56 1.27
CA GLY A 126 15.40 -6.31 2.59
C GLY A 126 13.97 -6.79 2.69
N THR A 127 13.62 -7.91 2.04
CA THR A 127 12.28 -8.48 2.08
C THR A 127 11.82 -8.79 3.51
N THR A 128 10.52 -8.98 3.68
CA THR A 128 9.95 -9.40 4.97
C THR A 128 10.15 -10.90 5.25
N ARG A 129 10.71 -11.65 4.29
CA ARG A 129 10.90 -13.11 4.33
C ARG A 129 9.59 -13.87 4.58
N ARG A 130 8.50 -13.37 4.00
CA ARG A 130 7.15 -13.94 4.13
C ARG A 130 6.74 -14.80 2.93
N GLY A 131 7.64 -15.00 1.95
CA GLY A 131 7.38 -15.84 0.78
C GLY A 131 6.51 -15.20 -0.30
N ILE A 132 6.34 -13.88 -0.27
CA ILE A 132 5.47 -13.14 -1.20
C ILE A 132 5.97 -13.29 -2.65
N GLY A 133 7.23 -12.94 -2.91
CA GLY A 133 7.85 -13.03 -4.23
C GLY A 133 7.79 -14.45 -4.82
N PRO A 134 8.28 -15.48 -4.11
CA PRO A 134 8.18 -16.85 -4.57
C PRO A 134 6.75 -17.34 -4.85
N ALA A 135 5.73 -16.89 -4.06
CA ALA A 135 4.34 -17.25 -4.32
C ALA A 135 3.79 -16.60 -5.60
N TYR A 136 4.13 -15.34 -5.87
CA TYR A 136 3.79 -14.69 -7.14
C TYR A 136 4.53 -15.31 -8.33
N ALA A 137 5.79 -15.75 -8.16
CA ALA A 137 6.53 -16.47 -9.20
C ALA A 137 5.82 -17.79 -9.57
N ASP A 138 5.41 -18.58 -8.58
CA ASP A 138 4.67 -19.83 -8.82
C ASP A 138 3.31 -19.57 -9.48
N ARG A 139 2.64 -18.47 -9.12
CA ARG A 139 1.42 -18.02 -9.81
C ARG A 139 1.70 -17.75 -11.29
N ALA A 140 2.76 -17.00 -11.61
CA ALA A 140 3.13 -16.66 -12.98
C ALA A 140 3.53 -17.92 -13.79
N TRP A 141 4.22 -18.86 -13.16
CA TRP A 141 4.58 -20.17 -13.75
C TRP A 141 3.42 -21.15 -13.83
N ARG A 142 2.24 -20.83 -13.26
CA ARG A 142 1.02 -21.65 -13.26
C ARG A 142 1.18 -22.98 -12.52
N ILE A 143 2.03 -23.01 -11.51
CA ILE A 143 2.25 -24.17 -10.63
C ILE A 143 1.77 -23.92 -9.19
N GLY A 144 1.32 -22.69 -8.89
CA GLY A 144 0.88 -22.29 -7.56
C GLY A 144 -0.32 -23.07 -7.04
N ILE A 145 -0.37 -23.20 -5.73
CA ILE A 145 -1.53 -23.74 -4.98
C ILE A 145 -2.53 -22.62 -4.76
N ARG A 146 -3.82 -22.86 -4.98
CA ARG A 146 -4.91 -21.92 -4.74
C ARG A 146 -5.69 -22.27 -3.48
N MET A 147 -6.46 -21.31 -2.97
CA MET A 147 -7.33 -21.53 -1.80
C MET A 147 -8.35 -22.66 -2.02
N GLU A 148 -8.89 -22.80 -3.23
CA GLU A 148 -9.78 -23.92 -3.58
C GLU A 148 -9.12 -25.29 -3.44
N ASP A 149 -7.82 -25.40 -3.72
CA ASP A 149 -7.09 -26.66 -3.63
C ASP A 149 -6.95 -27.16 -2.18
N LEU A 150 -6.98 -26.24 -1.20
CA LEU A 150 -6.93 -26.60 0.22
C LEU A 150 -8.20 -27.35 0.68
N LEU A 151 -9.30 -27.19 -0.05
CA LEU A 151 -10.59 -27.82 0.26
C LEU A 151 -10.71 -29.23 -0.32
N ASP A 152 -9.77 -29.63 -1.20
CA ASP A 152 -9.73 -30.95 -1.86
C ASP A 152 -8.39 -31.62 -1.57
N GLY A 153 -8.37 -32.49 -0.57
CA GLY A 153 -7.17 -33.20 -0.13
C GLY A 153 -6.48 -34.04 -1.21
N PRO A 154 -7.17 -34.81 -2.04
CA PRO A 154 -6.63 -35.49 -3.22
C PRO A 154 -5.97 -34.55 -4.22
N VAL A 155 -6.61 -33.46 -4.60
CA VAL A 155 -6.08 -32.44 -5.53
C VAL A 155 -4.83 -31.78 -4.93
N LEU A 156 -4.88 -31.38 -3.68
CA LEU A 156 -3.74 -30.77 -2.98
C LEU A 156 -2.53 -31.71 -2.95
N ARG A 157 -2.73 -32.99 -2.55
CA ARG A 157 -1.66 -33.99 -2.54
C ARG A 157 -1.06 -34.22 -3.93
N GLY A 158 -1.91 -34.31 -4.97
CA GLY A 158 -1.47 -34.47 -6.34
C GLY A 158 -0.62 -33.30 -6.85
N LYS A 159 -0.99 -32.06 -6.52
CA LYS A 159 -0.22 -30.86 -6.84
C LYS A 159 1.11 -30.84 -6.08
N LEU A 160 1.09 -31.09 -4.76
CA LEU A 160 2.30 -31.09 -3.93
C LEU A 160 3.30 -32.18 -4.38
N ALA A 161 2.83 -33.37 -4.74
CA ALA A 161 3.70 -34.45 -5.24
C ALA A 161 4.48 -34.06 -6.51
N ARG A 162 3.91 -33.18 -7.34
CA ARG A 162 4.59 -32.64 -8.53
C ARG A 162 5.53 -31.49 -8.21
N ILE A 163 5.16 -30.61 -7.29
CA ILE A 163 5.87 -29.35 -7.01
C ILE A 163 7.05 -29.55 -6.06
N LEU A 164 6.87 -30.34 -4.99
CA LEU A 164 7.86 -30.48 -3.91
C LEU A 164 9.24 -31.02 -4.37
N PRO A 165 9.35 -32.01 -5.29
CA PRO A 165 10.66 -32.46 -5.75
C PRO A 165 11.48 -31.32 -6.39
N GLU A 166 10.85 -30.48 -7.21
CA GLU A 166 11.50 -29.35 -7.85
C GLU A 166 11.86 -28.25 -6.83
N LYS A 167 10.95 -27.92 -5.89
CA LYS A 167 11.23 -26.94 -4.84
C LYS A 167 12.34 -27.38 -3.91
N ASN A 168 12.36 -28.67 -3.52
CA ASN A 168 13.45 -29.24 -2.72
C ASN A 168 14.78 -29.19 -3.46
N ALA A 169 14.80 -29.58 -4.75
CA ALA A 169 15.99 -29.48 -5.59
C ALA A 169 16.45 -28.02 -5.73
N THR A 170 15.53 -27.11 -5.84
CA THR A 170 15.79 -25.66 -5.89
C THR A 170 16.42 -25.18 -4.59
N LEU A 171 15.85 -25.48 -3.44
CA LEU A 171 16.40 -25.14 -2.13
C LEU A 171 17.79 -25.74 -1.90
N GLN A 172 18.05 -26.96 -2.40
CA GLN A 172 19.36 -27.61 -2.31
C GLN A 172 20.41 -27.01 -3.26
N ARG A 173 20.00 -26.60 -4.46
CA ARG A 173 20.90 -26.06 -5.51
C ARG A 173 21.10 -24.56 -5.44
N GLN A 174 20.12 -23.83 -4.92
CA GLN A 174 20.10 -22.38 -5.04
C GLN A 174 20.83 -21.67 -3.90
N HIS A 175 22.08 -21.44 -4.16
CA HIS A 175 22.75 -20.24 -3.70
C HIS A 175 22.70 -19.10 -4.76
N ARG A 176 21.86 -19.15 -5.79
CA ARG A 176 21.81 -18.13 -6.86
C ARG A 176 20.44 -18.02 -7.53
N VAL A 177 19.59 -17.05 -7.19
CA VAL A 177 18.54 -16.49 -8.09
C VAL A 177 18.19 -15.06 -7.71
N GLU A 178 17.99 -14.23 -8.72
CA GLU A 178 17.54 -12.85 -8.67
C GLU A 178 16.01 -12.82 -8.59
N GLY A 179 15.46 -11.88 -7.80
CA GLY A 179 14.02 -11.68 -7.65
C GLY A 179 13.53 -10.56 -8.56
N PHE A 180 12.29 -10.65 -9.01
CA PHE A 180 11.68 -9.71 -9.95
C PHE A 180 10.56 -8.92 -9.29
N ASP A 181 10.47 -7.62 -9.62
CA ASP A 181 9.24 -6.86 -9.59
C ASP A 181 8.81 -6.47 -10.99
N LEU A 182 7.50 -6.18 -11.05
CA LEU A 182 6.77 -5.92 -12.26
C LEU A 182 6.63 -4.41 -12.46
N ASP A 183 6.86 -3.94 -13.59
CA ASP A 183 6.41 -2.78 -14.38
C ASP A 183 6.64 -1.32 -13.88
N HIS A 184 6.59 -1.00 -12.55
CA HIS A 184 6.55 0.41 -12.10
C HIS A 184 7.25 0.69 -10.77
N GLY A 185 8.58 0.83 -10.76
CA GLY A 185 9.31 1.20 -9.53
C GLY A 185 10.81 1.32 -9.74
N SER A 186 11.56 1.62 -8.66
CA SER A 186 13.02 1.64 -8.67
C SER A 186 13.56 0.21 -8.52
N TYR A 187 13.48 -0.58 -9.57
CA TYR A 187 14.01 -1.94 -9.61
C TYR A 187 15.49 -1.98 -9.17
N PRO A 188 15.95 -2.93 -8.34
CA PRO A 188 15.21 -4.08 -7.79
C PRO A 188 14.47 -3.83 -6.46
N PHE A 189 14.42 -2.60 -5.97
CA PHE A 189 13.88 -2.25 -4.64
C PHE A 189 12.37 -1.98 -4.68
N VAL A 190 11.59 -2.97 -5.05
CA VAL A 190 10.17 -2.91 -5.39
C VAL A 190 9.39 -4.08 -4.82
N THR A 191 8.03 -4.03 -4.86
CA THR A 191 7.18 -5.15 -4.44
C THR A 191 6.90 -6.10 -5.61
N SER A 192 6.76 -7.38 -5.36
CA SER A 192 6.34 -8.37 -6.36
C SER A 192 4.83 -8.38 -6.64
N SER A 193 4.07 -7.50 -5.98
CA SER A 193 2.64 -7.33 -6.22
C SER A 193 2.36 -6.17 -7.19
N ASN A 194 1.17 -6.11 -7.76
CA ASN A 194 0.74 -5.01 -8.63
C ASN A 194 -0.12 -3.99 -7.85
N PRO A 195 0.50 -2.95 -7.23
CA PRO A 195 -0.17 -2.00 -6.35
C PRO A 195 -0.84 -0.83 -7.07
N ILE A 196 -0.70 -0.71 -8.39
CA ILE A 196 -1.36 0.36 -9.16
C ILE A 196 -2.88 0.15 -9.24
N ALA A 197 -3.63 1.20 -9.58
CA ALA A 197 -5.08 1.17 -9.68
C ALA A 197 -5.60 0.12 -10.68
N GLY A 198 -4.87 -0.11 -11.79
CA GLY A 198 -5.17 -1.18 -12.74
C GLY A 198 -5.14 -2.58 -12.12
N GLY A 199 -4.32 -2.80 -11.11
CA GLY A 199 -4.25 -4.05 -10.35
C GLY A 199 -5.55 -4.37 -9.59
N ALA A 200 -6.38 -3.38 -9.26
CA ALA A 200 -7.68 -3.60 -8.65
C ALA A 200 -8.65 -4.33 -9.60
N CYS A 201 -8.57 -4.07 -10.90
CA CYS A 201 -9.38 -4.75 -11.91
C CYS A 201 -9.04 -6.25 -11.96
N THR A 202 -7.77 -6.59 -12.07
CA THR A 202 -7.31 -7.99 -12.16
C THR A 202 -7.37 -8.72 -10.82
N GLY A 203 -6.99 -8.06 -9.74
CA GLY A 203 -6.89 -8.63 -8.39
C GLY A 203 -8.20 -8.65 -7.62
N GLY A 204 -9.11 -7.70 -7.89
CA GLY A 204 -10.44 -7.61 -7.30
C GLY A 204 -11.55 -8.20 -8.19
N GLY A 205 -11.25 -8.45 -9.48
CA GLY A 205 -12.24 -9.00 -10.42
C GLY A 205 -13.32 -8.00 -10.83
N ILE A 206 -12.98 -6.70 -10.91
CA ILE A 206 -13.89 -5.64 -11.35
C ILE A 206 -13.49 -5.12 -12.74
N GLY A 207 -14.48 -4.74 -13.54
CA GLY A 207 -14.21 -4.11 -14.84
C GLY A 207 -13.68 -2.67 -14.68
N PRO A 208 -12.80 -2.19 -15.59
CA PRO A 208 -12.21 -0.85 -15.47
C PRO A 208 -13.24 0.28 -15.50
N LEU A 209 -14.39 0.09 -16.14
CA LEU A 209 -15.50 1.07 -16.15
C LEU A 209 -16.30 1.13 -14.86
N GLN A 210 -16.05 0.18 -13.93
CA GLN A 210 -16.66 0.18 -12.60
C GLN A 210 -15.85 0.98 -11.58
N VAL A 211 -14.62 1.37 -11.94
CA VAL A 211 -13.78 2.25 -11.12
C VAL A 211 -14.20 3.68 -11.34
N ASP A 212 -14.90 4.25 -10.36
CA ASP A 212 -15.40 5.62 -10.42
C ASP A 212 -14.40 6.63 -9.89
N GLU A 213 -13.59 6.22 -8.93
CA GLU A 213 -12.66 7.09 -8.24
C GLU A 213 -11.35 6.33 -7.91
N VAL A 214 -10.21 7.02 -8.05
CA VAL A 214 -8.92 6.57 -7.56
C VAL A 214 -8.40 7.60 -6.57
N ILE A 215 -8.36 7.22 -5.30
CA ILE A 215 -7.84 8.07 -4.23
C ILE A 215 -6.36 7.75 -4.03
N GLY A 216 -5.51 8.73 -4.33
CA GLY A 216 -4.09 8.68 -4.01
C GLY A 216 -3.85 9.04 -2.55
N VAL A 217 -3.07 8.23 -1.84
CA VAL A 217 -2.71 8.50 -0.45
C VAL A 217 -1.24 8.82 -0.34
N MET A 218 -0.90 9.92 0.31
CA MET A 218 0.47 10.35 0.55
C MET A 218 0.65 10.95 1.95
N LYS A 219 1.88 10.98 2.44
CA LYS A 219 2.28 11.74 3.64
C LYS A 219 2.79 13.12 3.24
N ALA A 220 2.78 14.05 4.19
CA ALA A 220 3.39 15.36 4.03
C ALA A 220 4.95 15.33 3.98
N TYR A 221 5.55 14.17 4.13
CA TYR A 221 6.98 13.88 3.97
C TYR A 221 7.13 12.48 3.38
N ALA A 222 8.35 12.12 2.95
CA ALA A 222 8.59 10.80 2.40
C ALA A 222 9.08 9.82 3.47
N THR A 223 8.72 8.53 3.33
CA THR A 223 9.28 7.45 4.16
C THR A 223 9.61 6.23 3.30
N ARG A 224 10.68 5.53 3.64
CA ARG A 224 11.05 4.28 2.97
C ARG A 224 11.47 3.20 3.96
N VAL A 225 11.05 1.96 3.72
CA VAL A 225 11.54 0.77 4.43
C VAL A 225 12.45 -0.02 3.49
N GLY A 226 13.56 -0.53 4.01
CA GLY A 226 14.52 -1.33 3.25
C GLY A 226 15.58 -0.52 2.53
N ALA A 227 16.34 -1.19 1.68
CA ALA A 227 17.43 -0.62 0.92
C ALA A 227 16.93 0.17 -0.31
N GLY A 228 17.86 0.72 -1.06
CA GLY A 228 17.63 1.45 -2.28
C GLY A 228 17.79 2.97 -2.14
N PRO A 229 17.93 3.68 -3.27
CA PRO A 229 18.17 5.11 -3.29
C PRO A 229 16.98 5.91 -2.76
N PHE A 230 17.26 6.97 -2.01
CA PHE A 230 16.28 7.86 -1.43
C PHE A 230 16.79 9.30 -1.50
N PRO A 231 16.63 10.00 -2.63
CA PRO A 231 17.26 11.29 -2.87
C PRO A 231 16.98 12.36 -1.83
N THR A 232 15.79 12.36 -1.23
CA THR A 232 15.38 13.36 -0.24
C THR A 232 15.58 12.93 1.20
N GLU A 233 16.33 11.85 1.45
CA GLU A 233 16.58 11.30 2.78
C GLU A 233 17.19 12.33 3.75
N LEU A 234 16.75 12.28 5.00
CA LEU A 234 17.22 13.11 6.11
C LEU A 234 17.93 12.22 7.14
N GLU A 235 19.23 12.42 7.28
CA GLU A 235 20.10 11.75 8.25
C GLU A 235 20.55 12.72 9.37
N ASP A 236 19.75 13.74 9.65
CA ASP A 236 20.02 14.82 10.59
C ASP A 236 18.99 14.87 11.73
N GLU A 237 19.12 15.87 12.61
CA GLU A 237 18.20 16.09 13.75
C GLU A 237 16.75 16.32 13.32
N ILE A 238 16.53 16.88 12.12
CA ILE A 238 15.18 17.07 11.58
C ILE A 238 14.57 15.71 11.25
N GLY A 239 15.34 14.83 10.60
CA GLY A 239 14.95 13.45 10.30
C GLY A 239 14.62 12.66 11.55
N GLU A 240 15.46 12.73 12.60
CA GLU A 240 15.21 12.11 13.89
C GLU A 240 13.89 12.62 14.51
N GLY A 241 13.68 13.93 14.52
CA GLY A 241 12.46 14.54 15.03
C GLY A 241 11.20 14.10 14.28
N ILE A 242 11.26 13.91 12.97
CA ILE A 242 10.15 13.39 12.16
C ILE A 242 9.87 11.92 12.51
N ILE A 243 10.91 11.08 12.68
CA ILE A 243 10.75 9.67 13.05
C ILE A 243 10.05 9.54 14.41
N ASP A 244 10.51 10.29 15.40
CA ASP A 244 10.00 10.21 16.77
C ASP A 244 8.56 10.70 16.85
N ARG A 245 8.25 11.90 16.33
CA ARG A 245 6.88 12.46 16.30
C ARG A 245 5.95 11.59 15.45
N GLY A 246 6.44 11.14 14.29
CA GLY A 246 5.68 10.32 13.35
C GLY A 246 5.56 8.86 13.74
N ARG A 247 6.32 8.40 14.76
CA ARG A 247 6.42 6.99 15.13
C ARG A 247 6.71 6.11 13.92
N GLU A 248 7.74 6.48 13.14
CA GLU A 248 8.04 5.86 11.84
C GLU A 248 8.76 4.52 12.02
N PHE A 249 7.99 3.51 12.42
CA PHE A 249 8.43 2.11 12.56
C PHE A 249 7.49 1.19 11.78
N GLY A 250 8.04 0.16 11.15
CA GLY A 250 7.27 -0.81 10.37
C GLY A 250 6.33 -1.62 11.27
N THR A 251 5.05 -1.66 10.93
CA THR A 251 4.02 -2.36 11.72
C THR A 251 4.32 -3.86 11.86
N THR A 252 4.85 -4.49 10.80
CA THR A 252 5.14 -5.94 10.75
C THR A 252 6.50 -6.28 11.34
N THR A 253 7.53 -5.50 11.02
CA THR A 253 8.92 -5.83 11.36
C THR A 253 9.48 -5.03 12.51
N GLY A 254 8.79 -3.98 12.96
CA GLY A 254 9.31 -3.02 13.94
C GLY A 254 10.52 -2.22 13.45
N ARG A 255 10.97 -2.44 12.20
CA ARG A 255 12.12 -1.71 11.64
C ARG A 255 11.83 -0.23 11.55
N ARG A 256 12.82 0.56 11.93
CA ARG A 256 12.81 2.01 11.74
C ARG A 256 12.71 2.32 10.23
N ARG A 257 11.84 3.27 9.88
CA ARG A 257 11.73 3.80 8.53
C ARG A 257 12.76 4.91 8.33
N ARG A 258 13.33 4.96 7.15
CA ARG A 258 14.07 6.11 6.64
C ARG A 258 13.06 7.20 6.33
N VAL A 259 13.38 8.46 6.62
CA VAL A 259 12.52 9.61 6.35
C VAL A 259 13.20 10.60 5.44
N GLY A 260 12.45 11.40 4.73
CA GLY A 260 12.96 12.41 3.83
C GLY A 260 11.95 13.52 3.58
N TRP A 261 12.42 14.64 3.02
CA TRP A 261 11.52 15.69 2.59
C TRP A 261 10.54 15.20 1.53
N PHE A 262 9.43 15.90 1.40
CA PHE A 262 8.41 15.60 0.39
C PHE A 262 9.01 15.65 -1.02
N ASP A 263 8.73 14.62 -1.84
CA ASP A 263 9.27 14.48 -3.19
C ASP A 263 8.15 14.51 -4.23
N ALA A 264 8.11 15.60 -5.00
CA ALA A 264 7.08 15.78 -6.02
C ALA A 264 7.40 15.04 -7.33
N VAL A 265 8.62 14.55 -7.55
CA VAL A 265 8.99 13.87 -8.79
C VAL A 265 8.30 12.50 -8.91
N PRO A 266 8.50 11.55 -7.96
CA PRO A 266 7.78 10.27 -7.99
C PRO A 266 6.27 10.46 -7.81
N LEU A 267 5.83 11.51 -7.10
CA LEU A 267 4.42 11.79 -6.93
C LEU A 267 3.70 12.06 -8.26
N ARG A 268 4.26 12.93 -9.11
CA ARG A 268 3.68 13.23 -10.43
C ARG A 268 3.55 11.98 -11.29
N TYR A 269 4.59 11.14 -11.28
CA TYR A 269 4.57 9.86 -11.97
C TYR A 269 3.47 8.93 -11.42
N ALA A 270 3.39 8.77 -10.09
CA ALA A 270 2.40 7.93 -9.44
C ALA A 270 0.96 8.41 -9.70
N VAL A 271 0.71 9.73 -9.70
CA VAL A 271 -0.60 10.32 -10.04
C VAL A 271 -1.00 9.98 -11.47
N ALA A 272 -0.07 10.12 -12.42
CA ALA A 272 -0.33 9.83 -13.83
C ALA A 272 -0.62 8.34 -14.08
N VAL A 273 0.25 7.44 -13.59
CA VAL A 273 0.11 5.97 -13.78
C VAL A 273 -1.18 5.42 -13.17
N ASN A 274 -1.60 6.00 -12.05
CA ASN A 274 -2.82 5.56 -11.36
C ASN A 274 -4.09 6.29 -11.80
N SER A 275 -3.99 7.31 -12.65
CA SER A 275 -5.12 8.20 -13.00
C SER A 275 -5.84 8.72 -11.75
N VAL A 276 -5.08 9.24 -10.79
CA VAL A 276 -5.58 9.70 -9.50
C VAL A 276 -6.58 10.83 -9.69
N SER A 277 -7.78 10.66 -9.13
CA SER A 277 -8.85 11.64 -9.20
C SER A 277 -8.91 12.59 -8.01
N SER A 278 -8.44 12.10 -6.86
CA SER A 278 -8.37 12.89 -5.62
C SER A 278 -7.25 12.38 -4.72
N ILE A 279 -6.78 13.22 -3.79
CA ILE A 279 -5.68 12.90 -2.89
C ILE A 279 -6.12 13.06 -1.44
N MET A 280 -5.67 12.14 -0.58
CA MET A 280 -5.61 12.29 0.86
C MET A 280 -4.17 12.54 1.30
N LEU A 281 -3.92 13.71 1.90
CA LEU A 281 -2.65 14.10 2.49
C LEU A 281 -2.64 13.76 3.98
N ASN A 282 -1.77 12.86 4.38
CA ASN A 282 -1.62 12.40 5.76
C ASN A 282 -0.43 13.04 6.48
N LYS A 283 -0.50 13.06 7.81
CA LYS A 283 0.62 13.38 8.71
C LYS A 283 1.22 14.79 8.54
N ILE A 284 0.42 15.76 8.18
CA ILE A 284 0.87 17.16 8.15
C ILE A 284 1.20 17.68 9.56
N ASP A 285 0.54 17.14 10.59
CA ASP A 285 0.78 17.40 12.01
C ASP A 285 2.22 17.11 12.46
N ILE A 286 2.89 16.16 11.84
CA ILE A 286 4.27 15.78 12.17
C ILE A 286 5.29 16.86 11.80
N LEU A 287 4.95 17.74 10.86
CA LEU A 287 5.78 18.86 10.44
C LEU A 287 5.63 20.10 11.34
N SER A 288 4.64 20.12 12.25
CA SER A 288 4.52 21.21 13.24
C SER A 288 5.79 21.29 14.11
N GLY A 289 6.20 22.52 14.43
CA GLY A 289 7.42 22.80 15.18
C GLY A 289 8.68 22.92 14.33
N LEU A 290 8.58 22.86 13.00
CA LEU A 290 9.67 23.16 12.09
C LEU A 290 9.60 24.62 11.62
N ASP A 291 10.75 25.30 11.57
CA ASP A 291 10.85 26.67 11.06
C ASP A 291 10.73 26.72 9.53
N GLU A 292 11.14 25.65 8.87
CA GLU A 292 11.15 25.50 7.42
C GLU A 292 10.76 24.08 7.01
N VAL A 293 10.05 23.94 5.89
CA VAL A 293 9.75 22.66 5.25
C VAL A 293 10.11 22.72 3.78
N LEU A 294 10.68 21.62 3.25
CA LEU A 294 11.18 21.57 1.88
C LEU A 294 10.35 20.62 1.00
N ILE A 295 10.19 21.00 -0.27
CA ILE A 295 9.61 20.15 -1.30
C ILE A 295 10.62 19.96 -2.43
N CYS A 296 10.97 18.72 -2.74
CA CYS A 296 11.79 18.39 -3.90
C CYS A 296 10.98 18.55 -5.18
N MET A 297 11.45 19.46 -6.05
CA MET A 297 10.79 19.84 -7.29
C MET A 297 11.32 19.09 -8.51
N GLY A 298 12.56 18.62 -8.44
CA GLY A 298 13.31 17.94 -9.49
C GLY A 298 14.61 17.42 -8.93
N TYR A 299 15.40 16.77 -9.75
CA TYR A 299 16.73 16.30 -9.39
C TYR A 299 17.80 16.95 -10.27
N GLU A 300 19.02 17.03 -9.76
CA GLU A 300 20.22 17.20 -10.53
C GLU A 300 20.92 15.84 -10.66
N VAL A 301 21.12 15.36 -11.87
CA VAL A 301 21.84 14.12 -12.17
C VAL A 301 22.95 14.42 -13.16
N ASP A 302 24.20 14.16 -12.77
CA ASP A 302 25.38 14.37 -13.59
C ASP A 302 25.49 15.81 -14.17
N GLY A 303 24.98 16.82 -13.41
CA GLY A 303 24.96 18.22 -13.77
C GLY A 303 23.76 18.69 -14.60
N GLU A 304 22.87 17.80 -14.96
CA GLU A 304 21.64 18.12 -15.69
C GLU A 304 20.41 18.07 -14.76
N ARG A 305 19.45 18.96 -15.00
CA ARG A 305 18.17 18.96 -14.29
C ARG A 305 17.25 17.91 -14.88
N VAL A 306 16.69 17.05 -14.00
CA VAL A 306 15.76 15.99 -14.32
C VAL A 306 14.45 16.23 -13.56
N ASP A 307 13.35 16.47 -14.28
CA ASP A 307 12.02 16.75 -13.71
C ASP A 307 11.06 15.54 -13.82
N TRP A 308 11.53 14.44 -14.40
CA TRP A 308 10.80 13.17 -14.54
C TRP A 308 11.37 12.10 -13.60
N TRP A 309 10.56 11.07 -13.35
CA TRP A 309 10.94 9.96 -12.49
C TRP A 309 11.96 9.03 -13.19
N PRO A 310 13.21 8.93 -12.70
CA PRO A 310 14.15 7.94 -13.20
C PRO A 310 13.85 6.58 -12.55
N SER A 311 13.41 5.60 -13.34
CA SER A 311 13.17 4.24 -12.85
C SER A 311 14.45 3.43 -12.58
N ASP A 312 15.57 3.84 -13.15
CA ASP A 312 16.88 3.25 -12.93
C ASP A 312 17.42 3.62 -11.55
N ALA A 313 17.73 2.60 -10.73
CA ALA A 313 18.20 2.78 -9.36
C ALA A 313 19.57 3.43 -9.28
N ASP A 314 20.46 3.19 -10.25
CA ASP A 314 21.80 3.79 -10.28
C ASP A 314 21.73 5.28 -10.65
N VAL A 315 20.82 5.65 -11.54
CA VAL A 315 20.52 7.06 -11.85
C VAL A 315 19.95 7.75 -10.62
N LEU A 316 18.99 7.11 -9.96
CA LEU A 316 18.33 7.65 -8.77
C LEU A 316 19.32 7.78 -7.59
N ALA A 317 20.31 6.88 -7.46
CA ALA A 317 21.33 6.94 -6.42
C ALA A 317 22.29 8.14 -6.58
N ARG A 318 22.43 8.69 -7.82
CA ARG A 318 23.21 9.89 -8.09
C ARG A 318 22.39 11.17 -8.08
N ALA A 319 21.08 11.05 -7.95
CA ALA A 319 20.16 12.18 -7.99
C ALA A 319 20.33 13.05 -6.75
N LYS A 320 20.57 14.34 -6.95
CA LYS A 320 20.58 15.36 -5.90
C LYS A 320 19.28 16.13 -5.95
N PRO A 321 18.51 16.24 -4.85
CA PRO A 321 17.23 16.92 -4.84
C PRO A 321 17.36 18.43 -5.02
N ILE A 322 16.51 19.00 -5.85
CA ILE A 322 16.37 20.45 -6.02
C ILE A 322 15.12 20.88 -5.22
N TYR A 323 15.34 21.65 -4.17
CA TYR A 323 14.29 22.02 -3.24
C TYR A 323 13.70 23.41 -3.48
N GLU A 324 12.37 23.51 -3.32
CA GLU A 324 11.66 24.74 -3.00
C GLU A 324 11.43 24.82 -1.48
N ARG A 325 11.64 25.98 -0.88
CA ARG A 325 11.58 26.22 0.55
C ARG A 325 10.28 26.90 0.93
N PHE A 326 9.64 26.42 1.99
CA PHE A 326 8.42 26.99 2.56
C PHE A 326 8.65 27.30 4.03
N ALA A 327 8.11 28.41 4.50
CA ALA A 327 8.09 28.71 5.93
C ALA A 327 7.27 27.62 6.67
N GLY A 328 7.81 27.11 7.75
CA GLY A 328 7.15 26.16 8.61
C GLY A 328 6.08 26.79 9.51
N TRP A 329 5.55 26.01 10.43
CA TRP A 329 4.59 26.44 11.45
C TRP A 329 4.89 25.76 12.77
N THR A 330 4.72 26.49 13.85
CA THR A 330 5.03 26.00 15.21
C THR A 330 3.79 25.54 15.98
N GLU A 331 2.62 25.99 15.54
CA GLU A 331 1.35 25.69 16.20
C GLU A 331 0.97 24.21 16.06
N PRO A 332 0.45 23.57 17.13
CA PRO A 332 -0.14 22.25 17.02
C PRO A 332 -1.45 22.33 16.21
N ILE A 333 -1.66 21.38 15.30
CA ILE A 333 -2.81 21.39 14.37
C ILE A 333 -3.78 20.23 14.55
N HIS A 334 -3.55 19.35 15.53
CA HIS A 334 -4.38 18.14 15.72
C HIS A 334 -5.84 18.44 16.12
N ASP A 335 -6.12 19.67 16.61
CA ASP A 335 -7.47 20.13 16.92
C ASP A 335 -8.14 20.90 15.80
N CYS A 336 -7.46 21.15 14.67
CA CYS A 336 -8.06 21.78 13.50
C CYS A 336 -9.14 20.87 12.88
N ARG A 337 -10.26 21.43 12.51
CA ARG A 337 -11.40 20.71 11.89
C ARG A 337 -11.78 21.25 10.53
N SER A 338 -11.26 22.41 10.17
CA SER A 338 -11.42 23.02 8.84
C SER A 338 -10.09 23.55 8.32
N MET A 339 -10.00 23.81 7.02
CA MET A 339 -8.81 24.45 6.43
C MET A 339 -8.54 25.84 7.00
N ALA A 340 -9.58 26.55 7.44
CA ALA A 340 -9.44 27.88 8.03
C ALA A 340 -8.75 27.86 9.41
N ASP A 341 -8.84 26.74 10.14
CA ASP A 341 -8.21 26.56 11.46
C ASP A 341 -6.70 26.33 11.36
N LEU A 342 -6.21 25.90 10.18
CA LEU A 342 -4.79 25.65 9.97
C LEU A 342 -4.00 26.98 9.95
N PRO A 343 -2.77 27.00 10.49
CA PRO A 343 -1.83 28.10 10.28
C PRO A 343 -1.66 28.42 8.79
N GLU A 344 -1.43 29.68 8.48
CA GLU A 344 -1.30 30.13 7.09
C GLU A 344 -0.21 29.37 6.31
N ASN A 345 0.93 29.14 6.95
CA ASN A 345 2.03 28.40 6.33
C ASN A 345 1.68 26.92 6.07
N ALA A 346 0.92 26.30 6.97
CA ALA A 346 0.43 24.92 6.75
C ALA A 346 -0.54 24.89 5.56
N ARG A 347 -1.44 25.86 5.41
CA ARG A 347 -2.32 25.97 4.24
C ARG A 347 -1.53 26.17 2.95
N ARG A 348 -0.54 27.08 2.95
CA ARG A 348 0.34 27.30 1.79
C ARG A 348 1.10 26.04 1.37
N TYR A 349 1.54 25.25 2.36
CA TYR A 349 2.18 23.97 2.10
C TYR A 349 1.21 23.00 1.42
N VAL A 350 -0.01 22.84 1.93
CA VAL A 350 -1.05 21.97 1.31
C VAL A 350 -1.35 22.42 -0.13
N ASP A 351 -1.50 23.72 -0.36
CA ASP A 351 -1.76 24.30 -1.68
C ASP A 351 -0.59 24.05 -2.67
N ALA A 352 0.64 24.14 -2.18
CA ALA A 352 1.82 23.84 -2.97
C ALA A 352 1.87 22.35 -3.36
N VAL A 353 1.63 21.46 -2.42
CA VAL A 353 1.59 20.01 -2.67
C VAL A 353 0.49 19.65 -3.67
N GLU A 354 -0.70 20.25 -3.57
CA GLU A 354 -1.78 20.06 -4.55
C GLU A 354 -1.37 20.51 -5.95
N ARG A 355 -0.87 21.73 -6.06
CA ARG A 355 -0.39 22.27 -7.35
C ARG A 355 0.66 21.37 -8.00
N LEU A 356 1.55 20.81 -7.22
CA LEU A 356 2.67 19.98 -7.69
C LEU A 356 2.28 18.56 -8.03
N SER A 357 1.25 18.04 -7.37
CA SER A 357 0.73 16.69 -7.64
C SER A 357 -0.06 16.62 -8.94
N GLY A 358 -0.69 17.71 -9.35
CA GLY A 358 -1.60 17.75 -10.50
C GLY A 358 -2.97 17.10 -10.24
N ALA A 359 -3.31 16.76 -8.99
CA ALA A 359 -4.59 16.20 -8.60
C ALA A 359 -5.10 16.90 -7.32
N PRO A 360 -6.44 17.08 -7.14
CA PRO A 360 -6.98 17.82 -6.02
C PRO A 360 -6.77 17.09 -4.69
N ILE A 361 -6.35 17.81 -3.66
CA ILE A 361 -6.31 17.31 -2.27
C ILE A 361 -7.70 17.52 -1.65
N CYS A 362 -8.45 16.44 -1.47
CA CYS A 362 -9.79 16.48 -0.91
C CYS A 362 -9.81 16.27 0.59
N LEU A 363 -8.84 15.54 1.14
CA LEU A 363 -8.75 15.19 2.55
C LEU A 363 -7.35 15.53 3.10
N VAL A 364 -7.31 16.13 4.29
CA VAL A 364 -6.07 16.46 5.01
C VAL A 364 -6.15 15.88 6.42
N SER A 365 -5.22 15.01 6.77
CA SER A 365 -5.16 14.39 8.11
C SER A 365 -4.21 15.17 9.01
N VAL A 366 -4.72 15.65 10.12
CA VAL A 366 -4.05 16.46 11.15
C VAL A 366 -3.74 15.68 12.44
N GLY A 367 -3.86 14.37 12.40
CA GLY A 367 -3.57 13.47 13.54
C GLY A 367 -3.93 12.03 13.23
N PRO A 368 -3.69 11.07 14.15
CA PRO A 368 -3.88 9.64 13.90
C PRO A 368 -5.34 9.20 13.87
N GLU A 369 -6.24 9.91 14.57
CA GLU A 369 -7.63 9.50 14.72
C GLU A 369 -8.48 9.85 13.50
N ARG A 370 -9.60 9.13 13.32
CA ARG A 370 -10.53 9.32 12.21
C ARG A 370 -11.07 10.75 12.14
N HIS A 371 -11.54 11.30 13.26
CA HIS A 371 -12.09 12.64 13.35
C HIS A 371 -11.05 13.76 13.12
N GLN A 372 -9.74 13.43 13.15
CA GLN A 372 -8.64 14.33 12.83
C GLN A 372 -8.35 14.33 11.32
N THR A 373 -9.43 14.41 10.52
CA THR A 373 -9.37 14.51 9.06
C THR A 373 -10.25 15.67 8.60
N ILE A 374 -9.63 16.65 7.98
CA ILE A 374 -10.30 17.84 7.41
C ILE A 374 -10.76 17.46 5.99
N GLN A 375 -12.04 17.62 5.71
CA GLN A 375 -12.57 17.56 4.36
C GLN A 375 -12.44 18.93 3.72
N ARG A 376 -11.50 19.08 2.77
CA ARG A 376 -11.20 20.36 2.11
C ARG A 376 -12.18 20.67 0.99
N MET A 377 -12.60 19.65 0.22
CA MET A 377 -13.60 19.76 -0.84
C MET A 377 -14.32 18.44 -1.02
N ALA A 378 -15.48 18.47 -1.70
CA ALA A 378 -16.15 17.26 -2.12
C ALA A 378 -15.26 16.48 -3.09
N ARG A 379 -15.19 15.16 -2.92
CA ARG A 379 -14.48 14.30 -3.87
C ARG A 379 -15.11 14.37 -5.24
N PRO A 380 -14.33 14.45 -6.34
CA PRO A 380 -14.86 14.41 -7.68
C PRO A 380 -15.63 13.10 -7.90
N GLN A 381 -16.91 13.18 -8.23
CA GLN A 381 -17.69 12.02 -8.63
C GLN A 381 -17.79 11.99 -10.15
N ARG A 382 -17.49 10.88 -10.78
CA ARG A 382 -17.85 10.69 -12.19
C ARG A 382 -19.36 10.68 -12.34
N PRO A 383 -19.92 11.26 -13.44
CA PRO A 383 -21.34 11.06 -13.77
C PRO A 383 -21.62 9.55 -13.78
N LYS A 384 -22.68 9.13 -13.08
CA LYS A 384 -23.04 7.71 -13.00
C LYS A 384 -23.15 7.15 -14.41
N PRO A 385 -22.45 6.04 -14.76
CA PRO A 385 -22.64 5.42 -16.06
C PRO A 385 -24.12 5.03 -16.21
N LEU A 386 -24.67 5.26 -17.39
CA LEU A 386 -26.00 4.78 -17.75
C LEU A 386 -26.10 3.30 -17.34
N LYS A 387 -27.09 2.96 -16.52
CA LYS A 387 -27.35 1.57 -16.09
C LYS A 387 -27.50 0.70 -17.34
N ALA A 388 -26.45 -0.03 -17.72
CA ALA A 388 -26.62 -1.17 -18.58
C ALA A 388 -27.47 -2.19 -17.78
N ALA A 389 -28.69 -2.43 -18.23
CA ALA A 389 -29.51 -3.47 -17.66
C ALA A 389 -28.78 -4.80 -17.87
N MET A 390 -28.25 -5.37 -16.80
CA MET A 390 -27.78 -6.75 -16.85
C MET A 390 -29.01 -7.62 -17.12
N PRO A 391 -29.00 -8.50 -18.13
CA PRO A 391 -30.06 -9.47 -18.28
C PRO A 391 -30.14 -10.30 -17.00
N ALA A 392 -31.37 -10.51 -16.50
CA ALA A 392 -31.62 -11.35 -15.34
C ALA A 392 -30.95 -12.72 -15.59
N ALA A 393 -30.14 -13.17 -14.63
CA ALA A 393 -29.57 -14.50 -14.68
C ALA A 393 -30.71 -15.51 -14.85
N ALA A 394 -30.65 -16.30 -15.92
CA ALA A 394 -31.61 -17.38 -16.14
C ALA A 394 -31.51 -18.33 -14.92
N ALA A 395 -32.66 -18.64 -14.34
CA ALA A 395 -32.76 -19.63 -13.26
C ALA A 395 -32.18 -20.98 -13.76
N PRO A 396 -31.45 -21.72 -12.90
CA PRO A 396 -30.95 -23.02 -13.29
C PRO A 396 -32.13 -23.93 -13.66
N ALA A 397 -32.09 -24.52 -14.86
CA ALA A 397 -33.02 -25.56 -15.24
C ALA A 397 -32.85 -26.75 -14.31
N GLU A 398 -33.91 -27.12 -13.60
CA GLU A 398 -33.99 -28.38 -12.86
C GLU A 398 -33.76 -29.57 -13.81
N ARG A 399 -32.72 -30.35 -13.53
CA ARG A 399 -32.62 -31.74 -13.96
C ARG A 399 -32.02 -32.58 -12.85
#